data_d94b22a7ff77a4d615a9724650eaa9ce
#
_entry.id   d94b22a7ff77a4d615a9724650eaa9ce
#
_cell.length_a   1.000
_cell.length_b   1.000
_cell.length_c   1.000
_cell.angle_alpha   90.00
_cell.angle_beta   90.00
_cell.angle_gamma   90.00
#
_symmetry.space_group_name_H-M   'P 1'
#
loop_
_entity.id
_entity.type
_entity.pdbx_description
1 polymer ?
#
loop_
_entity_poly.entity_id
_entity_poly.type
_entity_poly.pdbx_seq_one_letter_code
_entity_poly.pdbx_strand_id
1 'polypeptide(L)'
;MSDTAAQPRSDGDESDDSPADAAATEEPTDPDDEPSAGPVSTGAESVVAALEAAGAKTAFGVQGGAIMPVYDALYDSSIRHVTMAHEQGAAHAADAYGVVAGEPGLCMATSGPGATNLVTGIADADMDSDAMLALTGQVPTEFVGNDAFQETDTVGVTRPITKHNYFAGGADTVGGTVGEAFELSRAGRPGPTLVDLPKDVTQDETDRTPGPATPPGGTEPDPNADPGAV
;
A
#
# COMPACT_ATOMS: atom_id res chain seq x y z
N MET A 1 41.97 -73.89 0.89
CA MET A 1 41.76 -74.51 2.21
C MET A 1 40.43 -73.99 2.67
N SER A 2 39.48 -74.70 2.43
CA SER A 2 38.74 -75.67 3.30
C SER A 2 37.82 -74.90 4.23
N ASP A 3 36.59 -75.12 4.43
CA ASP A 3 35.64 -76.15 4.02
C ASP A 3 34.35 -75.79 4.71
N THR A 4 33.26 -75.87 4.04
CA THR A 4 32.20 -76.83 4.20
C THR A 4 31.19 -76.54 5.33
N ALA A 5 30.01 -76.38 4.93
CA ALA A 5 28.77 -77.17 5.02
C ALA A 5 27.91 -76.82 6.26
N ALA A 6 26.66 -76.90 6.33
CA ALA A 6 25.57 -77.43 5.51
C ALA A 6 24.24 -77.01 6.19
N GLN A 7 23.18 -76.92 5.41
CA GLN A 7 21.78 -76.94 5.80
C GLN A 7 21.37 -78.28 6.41
N PRO A 8 20.15 -78.47 7.03
CA PRO A 8 18.88 -78.29 6.33
C PRO A 8 17.63 -77.91 7.20
N ARG A 9 16.64 -77.38 6.51
CA ARG A 9 15.17 -77.64 6.43
C ARG A 9 14.35 -78.00 7.71
N SER A 10 13.18 -77.35 7.84
CA SER A 10 11.82 -77.83 7.54
C SER A 10 10.76 -76.84 8.08
N ASP A 11 9.91 -76.41 7.23
CA ASP A 11 8.48 -76.70 6.99
C ASP A 11 7.49 -76.28 8.11
N GLY A 12 6.48 -75.58 7.63
CA GLY A 12 5.10 -75.59 8.08
C GLY A 12 4.71 -74.29 8.77
N ASP A 13 3.67 -73.61 8.54
CA ASP A 13 2.41 -73.77 7.83
C ASP A 13 1.54 -72.56 8.17
N GLU A 14 0.81 -72.13 7.18
CA GLU A 14 -0.49 -71.48 7.16
C GLU A 14 -0.90 -70.31 8.16
N SER A 15 -1.23 -69.22 7.47
CA SER A 15 -2.47 -68.42 7.55
C SER A 15 -2.92 -67.85 8.89
N ASP A 16 -3.01 -66.52 8.99
CA ASP A 16 -4.30 -65.87 9.16
C ASP A 16 -4.28 -64.40 8.73
N ASP A 17 -5.23 -64.12 7.85
CA ASP A 17 -5.50 -62.83 7.26
C ASP A 17 -6.51 -62.11 8.16
N SER A 18 -6.12 -60.95 8.71
CA SER A 18 -7.13 -59.99 9.16
C SER A 18 -6.49 -58.59 9.31
N PRO A 19 -7.07 -57.56 8.69
CA PRO A 19 -6.55 -56.21 8.80
C PRO A 19 -6.94 -55.60 10.14
N ALA A 20 -5.96 -55.33 10.96
CA ALA A 20 -6.16 -54.52 12.17
C ALA A 20 -6.16 -53.03 11.81
N ASP A 21 -7.31 -52.47 12.04
CA ASP A 21 -7.73 -51.10 12.17
C ASP A 21 -6.57 -50.21 12.75
N ALA A 22 -5.95 -49.41 11.87
CA ALA A 22 -5.03 -48.34 12.32
C ALA A 22 -5.86 -47.12 12.66
N ALA A 23 -6.32 -47.08 13.90
CA ALA A 23 -6.82 -45.83 14.49
C ALA A 23 -5.68 -44.85 14.54
N ALA A 24 -5.76 -43.81 13.68
CA ALA A 24 -4.92 -42.64 13.76
C ALA A 24 -5.18 -41.96 15.13
N THR A 25 -4.24 -42.06 16.03
CA THR A 25 -4.21 -41.24 17.25
C THR A 25 -3.90 -39.81 16.77
N GLU A 26 -4.92 -38.95 16.78
CA GLU A 26 -4.74 -37.50 16.73
C GLU A 26 -3.88 -37.12 17.96
N GLU A 27 -2.67 -36.65 17.71
CA GLU A 27 -1.88 -36.00 18.76
C GLU A 27 -2.62 -34.77 19.26
N PRO A 28 -2.71 -34.54 20.57
CA PRO A 28 -3.33 -33.32 21.08
C PRO A 28 -2.51 -32.13 20.60
N THR A 29 -3.14 -31.22 19.84
CA THR A 29 -2.58 -29.93 19.48
C THR A 29 -2.27 -29.16 20.76
N ASP A 30 -1.02 -28.77 20.92
CA ASP A 30 -0.54 -27.94 22.04
C ASP A 30 -1.36 -26.62 22.04
N PRO A 31 -2.02 -26.26 23.17
CA PRO A 31 -2.79 -25.02 23.26
C PRO A 31 -1.92 -23.75 23.09
N ASP A 32 -0.59 -23.88 23.05
CA ASP A 32 0.35 -22.76 22.82
C ASP A 32 0.77 -22.64 21.35
N ASP A 33 0.20 -23.43 20.43
CA ASP A 33 0.45 -23.34 18.98
C ASP A 33 -0.59 -22.39 18.30
N GLU A 34 -0.82 -21.24 18.92
CA GLU A 34 -1.46 -20.14 18.21
C GLU A 34 -0.48 -19.65 17.12
N PRO A 35 -0.95 -19.49 15.87
CA PRO A 35 -0.08 -18.92 14.83
C PRO A 35 0.42 -17.58 15.33
N SER A 36 1.72 -17.43 15.49
CA SER A 36 2.33 -16.16 15.88
C SER A 36 1.84 -15.11 14.90
N ALA A 37 1.06 -14.14 15.41
CA ALA A 37 0.70 -12.97 14.64
C ALA A 37 2.00 -12.41 14.02
N GLY A 38 1.99 -12.16 12.71
CA GLY A 38 3.12 -11.51 12.04
C GLY A 38 3.44 -10.18 12.73
N PRO A 39 4.57 -9.56 12.45
CA PRO A 39 4.89 -8.27 13.04
C PRO A 39 3.73 -7.30 12.77
N VAL A 40 3.14 -6.81 13.86
CA VAL A 40 2.10 -5.78 13.79
C VAL A 40 2.74 -4.52 13.22
N SER A 41 2.16 -3.97 12.18
CA SER A 41 2.57 -2.71 11.57
C SER A 41 1.49 -1.65 11.77
N THR A 42 1.83 -0.40 11.58
CA THR A 42 0.85 0.69 11.60
C THR A 42 0.28 0.96 10.20
N GLY A 43 -0.85 1.68 10.14
CA GLY A 43 -1.37 2.15 8.86
C GLY A 43 -0.36 3.01 8.10
N ALA A 44 0.46 3.79 8.79
CA ALA A 44 1.53 4.59 8.18
C ALA A 44 2.62 3.72 7.53
N GLU A 45 3.06 2.66 8.22
CA GLU A 45 4.02 1.70 7.67
C GLU A 45 3.42 0.96 6.47
N SER A 46 2.12 0.64 6.52
CA SER A 46 1.38 0.06 5.40
C SER A 46 1.32 1.01 4.18
N VAL A 47 1.14 2.32 4.40
CA VAL A 47 1.22 3.35 3.35
C VAL A 47 2.60 3.36 2.69
N VAL A 48 3.66 3.41 3.48
CA VAL A 48 5.03 3.46 2.97
C VAL A 48 5.40 2.18 2.22
N ALA A 49 5.05 1.01 2.77
CA ALA A 49 5.27 -0.27 2.11
C ALA A 49 4.54 -0.37 0.75
N ALA A 50 3.32 0.18 0.66
CA ALA A 50 2.57 0.23 -0.59
C ALA A 50 3.25 1.14 -1.63
N LEU A 51 3.77 2.29 -1.23
CA LEU A 51 4.52 3.21 -2.10
C LEU A 51 5.81 2.57 -2.61
N GLU A 52 6.56 1.89 -1.74
CA GLU A 52 7.77 1.16 -2.14
C GLU A 52 7.45 0.03 -3.13
N ALA A 53 6.41 -0.75 -2.85
CA ALA A 53 5.94 -1.82 -3.74
C ALA A 53 5.47 -1.29 -5.11
N ALA A 54 4.88 -0.09 -5.16
CA ALA A 54 4.47 0.59 -6.39
C ALA A 54 5.65 1.25 -7.14
N GLY A 55 6.83 1.30 -6.51
CA GLY A 55 8.08 1.80 -7.11
C GLY A 55 8.32 3.31 -6.92
N ALA A 56 7.64 3.96 -5.99
CA ALA A 56 7.91 5.35 -5.64
C ALA A 56 9.35 5.51 -5.11
N LYS A 57 10.07 6.53 -5.57
CA LYS A 57 11.47 6.76 -5.20
C LYS A 57 11.71 8.07 -4.48
N THR A 58 10.89 9.07 -4.74
CA THR A 58 11.07 10.41 -4.18
C THR A 58 9.73 11.01 -3.80
N ALA A 59 9.65 11.54 -2.58
CA ALA A 59 8.51 12.28 -2.07
C ALA A 59 8.90 13.73 -1.76
N PHE A 60 8.07 14.67 -2.15
CA PHE A 60 8.24 16.10 -1.87
C PHE A 60 7.18 16.56 -0.87
N GLY A 61 7.53 17.30 0.15
CA GLY A 61 6.50 17.71 1.09
C GLY A 61 6.94 18.64 2.21
N VAL A 62 5.95 18.98 3.02
CA VAL A 62 6.12 19.76 4.26
C VAL A 62 5.54 18.96 5.42
N GLN A 63 6.33 18.75 6.45
CA GLN A 63 5.93 18.03 7.65
C GLN A 63 4.83 18.78 8.40
N GLY A 64 3.96 18.03 9.08
CA GLY A 64 2.94 18.61 9.95
C GLY A 64 2.21 17.53 10.74
N GLY A 65 1.49 17.95 11.78
CA GLY A 65 0.99 17.05 12.82
C GLY A 65 0.09 15.92 12.36
N ALA A 66 -0.72 16.13 11.32
CA ALA A 66 -1.65 15.09 10.85
C ALA A 66 -0.98 14.05 9.94
N ILE A 67 0.10 14.41 9.23
CA ILE A 67 0.84 13.51 8.34
C ILE A 67 2.12 12.94 8.99
N MET A 68 2.44 13.33 10.22
CA MET A 68 3.67 12.94 10.90
C MET A 68 3.89 11.43 10.99
N PRO A 69 2.88 10.58 11.26
CA PRO A 69 3.11 9.13 11.30
C PRO A 69 3.67 8.57 9.98
N VAL A 70 3.24 9.11 8.83
CA VAL A 70 3.78 8.72 7.53
C VAL A 70 5.23 9.17 7.36
N TYR A 71 5.59 10.35 7.87
CA TYR A 71 6.98 10.82 7.87
C TYR A 71 7.89 9.97 8.75
N ASP A 72 7.39 9.51 9.91
CA ASP A 72 8.13 8.60 10.78
C ASP A 72 8.41 7.26 10.05
N ALA A 73 7.39 6.69 9.40
CA ALA A 73 7.56 5.47 8.62
C ALA A 73 8.50 5.65 7.42
N LEU A 74 8.50 6.83 6.78
CA LEU A 74 9.41 7.13 5.66
C LEU A 74 10.88 7.18 6.08
N TYR A 75 11.18 7.45 7.35
CA TYR A 75 12.57 7.59 7.82
C TYR A 75 13.40 6.32 7.58
N ASP A 76 12.80 5.14 7.74
CA ASP A 76 13.45 3.85 7.55
C ASP A 76 13.20 3.24 6.16
N SER A 77 12.59 3.99 5.24
CA SER A 77 12.25 3.53 3.90
C SER A 77 13.34 3.83 2.87
N SER A 78 13.19 3.21 1.69
CA SER A 78 14.03 3.51 0.52
C SER A 78 13.61 4.79 -0.22
N ILE A 79 12.47 5.38 0.12
CA ILE A 79 11.92 6.56 -0.54
C ILE A 79 12.65 7.82 -0.04
N ARG A 80 13.32 8.51 -0.95
CA ARG A 80 13.98 9.78 -0.64
C ARG A 80 12.94 10.86 -0.37
N HIS A 81 12.96 11.47 0.81
CA HIS A 81 12.15 12.64 1.12
C HIS A 81 12.91 13.95 0.86
N VAL A 82 12.24 14.89 0.18
CA VAL A 82 12.73 16.26 -0.07
C VAL A 82 11.81 17.23 0.64
N THR A 83 12.31 17.83 1.75
CA THR A 83 11.58 18.88 2.48
C THR A 83 11.51 20.15 1.66
N MET A 84 10.30 20.65 1.48
CA MET A 84 10.02 21.88 0.74
C MET A 84 9.71 23.03 1.70
N ALA A 85 9.89 24.26 1.26
CA ALA A 85 9.55 25.45 2.05
C ALA A 85 8.05 25.77 2.06
N HIS A 86 7.31 25.25 1.06
CA HIS A 86 5.87 25.46 0.90
C HIS A 86 5.26 24.30 0.10
N GLU A 87 4.05 23.89 0.45
CA GLU A 87 3.38 22.73 -0.15
C GLU A 87 3.10 22.93 -1.65
N GLN A 88 2.78 24.13 -2.09
CA GLN A 88 2.63 24.42 -3.52
C GLN A 88 3.91 24.07 -4.29
N GLY A 89 5.07 24.43 -3.73
CA GLY A 89 6.36 24.05 -4.30
C GLY A 89 6.60 22.55 -4.28
N ALA A 90 6.07 21.84 -3.27
CA ALA A 90 6.14 20.38 -3.20
C ALA A 90 5.33 19.73 -4.33
N ALA A 91 4.11 20.22 -4.59
CA ALA A 91 3.26 19.70 -5.65
C ALA A 91 3.90 19.95 -7.03
N HIS A 92 4.36 21.16 -7.34
CA HIS A 92 5.06 21.43 -8.61
C HIS A 92 6.38 20.65 -8.77
N ALA A 93 7.11 20.40 -7.66
CA ALA A 93 8.32 19.60 -7.72
C ALA A 93 8.00 18.11 -7.98
N ALA A 94 6.94 17.59 -7.39
CA ALA A 94 6.46 16.23 -7.64
C ALA A 94 6.01 16.06 -9.08
N ASP A 95 5.23 16.99 -9.60
CA ASP A 95 4.77 17.05 -10.98
C ASP A 95 5.96 17.02 -11.95
N ALA A 96 6.84 18.01 -11.89
CA ALA A 96 8.03 18.09 -12.75
C ALA A 96 8.94 16.84 -12.61
N TYR A 97 9.08 16.29 -11.39
CA TYR A 97 9.84 15.07 -11.17
C TYR A 97 9.20 13.89 -11.90
N GLY A 98 7.88 13.75 -11.80
CA GLY A 98 7.12 12.67 -12.44
C GLY A 98 7.32 12.66 -13.95
N VAL A 99 7.19 13.82 -14.59
CA VAL A 99 7.43 14.00 -16.03
C VAL A 99 8.84 13.60 -16.44
N VAL A 100 9.86 14.04 -15.68
CA VAL A 100 11.27 13.77 -16.02
C VAL A 100 11.67 12.33 -15.71
N ALA A 101 11.19 11.78 -14.59
CA ALA A 101 11.52 10.43 -14.16
C ALA A 101 10.71 9.33 -14.89
N GLY A 102 9.58 9.69 -15.49
CA GLY A 102 8.66 8.73 -16.13
C GLY A 102 7.92 7.83 -15.15
N GLU A 103 7.69 8.33 -13.93
CA GLU A 103 6.93 7.67 -12.87
C GLU A 103 6.02 8.69 -12.17
N PRO A 104 4.94 8.28 -11.47
CA PRO A 104 4.10 9.25 -10.79
C PRO A 104 4.88 10.08 -9.77
N GLY A 105 4.72 11.40 -9.81
CA GLY A 105 5.23 12.29 -8.78
C GLY A 105 4.51 12.05 -7.46
N LEU A 106 5.20 12.21 -6.33
CA LEU A 106 4.62 12.04 -5.00
C LEU A 106 4.80 13.31 -4.17
N CYS A 107 3.69 13.93 -3.75
CA CYS A 107 3.72 15.04 -2.81
C CYS A 107 2.91 14.76 -1.55
N MET A 108 3.32 15.41 -0.43
CA MET A 108 2.73 15.16 0.88
C MET A 108 2.55 16.47 1.65
N ALA A 109 1.42 16.60 2.34
CA ALA A 109 1.12 17.73 3.20
C ALA A 109 0.28 17.33 4.42
N THR A 110 0.29 18.17 5.44
CA THR A 110 -0.60 18.01 6.60
C THR A 110 -2.04 18.43 6.25
N SER A 111 -2.96 18.30 7.21
CA SER A 111 -4.37 18.69 7.07
C SER A 111 -4.58 20.19 6.86
N GLY A 112 -5.78 20.55 6.49
CA GLY A 112 -6.24 21.94 6.42
C GLY A 112 -5.42 22.79 5.46
N PRO A 113 -4.72 23.83 5.99
CA PRO A 113 -3.94 24.74 5.14
C PRO A 113 -2.81 24.04 4.38
N GLY A 114 -2.22 22.97 4.93
CA GLY A 114 -1.21 22.19 4.22
C GLY A 114 -1.79 21.51 2.98
N ALA A 115 -2.92 20.82 3.13
CA ALA A 115 -3.61 20.16 2.04
C ALA A 115 -4.08 21.17 0.96
N THR A 116 -4.68 22.29 1.38
CA THR A 116 -5.16 23.31 0.43
C THR A 116 -4.02 24.02 -0.31
N ASN A 117 -2.83 24.11 0.28
CA ASN A 117 -1.66 24.66 -0.41
C ASN A 117 -1.13 23.78 -1.57
N LEU A 118 -1.49 22.49 -1.63
CA LEU A 118 -1.17 21.63 -2.77
C LEU A 118 -2.03 21.91 -4.02
N VAL A 119 -3.20 22.53 -3.86
CA VAL A 119 -4.25 22.64 -4.89
C VAL A 119 -3.72 23.22 -6.21
N THR A 120 -2.86 24.23 -6.18
CA THR A 120 -2.33 24.85 -7.39
C THR A 120 -1.51 23.85 -8.23
N GLY A 121 -0.59 23.11 -7.59
CA GLY A 121 0.23 22.13 -8.32
C GLY A 121 -0.57 20.88 -8.74
N ILE A 122 -1.59 20.48 -7.96
CA ILE A 122 -2.50 19.41 -8.35
C ILE A 122 -3.29 19.84 -9.61
N ALA A 123 -3.80 21.07 -9.65
CA ALA A 123 -4.53 21.58 -10.81
C ALA A 123 -3.65 21.70 -12.05
N ASP A 124 -2.37 22.02 -11.88
CA ASP A 124 -1.38 22.08 -12.96
C ASP A 124 -1.18 20.69 -13.58
N ALA A 125 -0.90 19.69 -12.75
CA ALA A 125 -0.75 18.30 -13.17
C ALA A 125 -2.02 17.73 -13.85
N ASP A 126 -3.23 18.13 -13.40
CA ASP A 126 -4.49 17.71 -14.04
C ASP A 126 -4.62 18.29 -15.45
N MET A 127 -4.28 19.56 -15.63
CA MET A 127 -4.35 20.24 -16.93
C MET A 127 -3.35 19.66 -17.93
N ASP A 128 -2.14 19.32 -17.47
CA ASP A 128 -1.08 18.79 -18.32
C ASP A 128 -1.13 17.27 -18.49
N SER A 129 -2.04 16.61 -17.76
CA SER A 129 -2.21 15.14 -17.76
C SER A 129 -0.98 14.41 -17.22
N ASP A 130 -0.41 14.94 -16.15
CA ASP A 130 0.77 14.40 -15.52
C ASP A 130 0.41 13.49 -14.35
N ALA A 131 1.06 12.32 -14.28
CA ALA A 131 0.80 11.35 -13.23
C ALA A 131 1.35 11.84 -11.89
N MET A 132 0.50 12.02 -10.89
CA MET A 132 0.89 12.44 -9.55
C MET A 132 0.00 11.81 -8.47
N LEU A 133 0.59 11.44 -7.34
CA LEU A 133 -0.13 11.10 -6.12
C LEU A 133 0.11 12.18 -5.07
N ALA A 134 -0.96 12.75 -4.53
CA ALA A 134 -0.93 13.62 -3.38
C ALA A 134 -1.41 12.84 -2.14
N LEU A 135 -0.62 12.84 -1.06
CA LEU A 135 -1.02 12.33 0.25
C LEU A 135 -1.24 13.51 1.19
N THR A 136 -2.44 13.63 1.74
CA THR A 136 -2.77 14.66 2.71
C THR A 136 -3.11 14.03 4.05
N GLY A 137 -2.57 14.58 5.14
CA GLY A 137 -3.06 14.24 6.46
C GLY A 137 -4.44 14.84 6.71
N GLN A 138 -5.23 14.17 7.54
CA GLN A 138 -6.53 14.66 7.98
C GLN A 138 -6.63 14.57 9.51
N VAL A 139 -7.54 15.31 10.10
CA VAL A 139 -7.90 15.14 11.51
C VAL A 139 -8.39 13.72 11.78
N PRO A 140 -8.30 13.18 13.01
CA PRO A 140 -8.86 11.87 13.34
C PRO A 140 -10.31 11.72 12.87
N THR A 141 -10.69 10.52 12.47
CA THR A 141 -12.00 10.22 11.86
C THR A 141 -13.18 10.71 12.70
N GLU A 142 -13.08 10.64 14.03
CA GLU A 142 -14.13 11.12 14.96
C GLU A 142 -14.36 12.64 14.92
N PHE A 143 -13.39 13.40 14.44
CA PHE A 143 -13.45 14.87 14.36
C PHE A 143 -13.89 15.39 12.98
N VAL A 144 -13.89 14.55 11.97
CA VAL A 144 -14.26 14.94 10.60
C VAL A 144 -15.72 15.42 10.56
N GLY A 145 -15.95 16.60 9.99
CA GLY A 145 -17.26 17.24 9.93
C GLY A 145 -17.65 18.04 11.18
N ASN A 146 -16.72 18.26 12.12
CA ASN A 146 -16.97 18.94 13.39
C ASN A 146 -16.22 20.27 13.52
N ASP A 147 -15.74 20.86 12.41
CA ASP A 147 -14.95 22.10 12.39
C ASP A 147 -13.71 22.02 13.31
N ALA A 148 -13.04 20.89 13.31
CA ALA A 148 -11.85 20.67 14.11
C ALA A 148 -10.68 21.56 13.66
N PHE A 149 -9.70 21.76 14.55
CA PHE A 149 -8.52 22.55 14.21
C PHE A 149 -7.79 22.01 12.97
N GLN A 150 -7.62 22.88 11.98
CA GLN A 150 -7.02 22.52 10.69
C GLN A 150 -7.76 21.39 9.93
N GLU A 151 -9.04 21.24 10.14
CA GLU A 151 -9.88 20.41 9.30
C GLU A 151 -10.18 21.12 7.97
N THR A 152 -10.28 20.36 6.90
CA THR A 152 -10.76 20.81 5.59
C THR A 152 -11.38 19.62 4.85
N ASP A 153 -12.46 19.84 4.12
CA ASP A 153 -12.96 18.87 3.14
C ASP A 153 -12.01 18.81 1.93
N THR A 154 -10.88 18.15 2.14
CA THR A 154 -9.81 18.00 1.15
C THR A 154 -10.33 17.31 -0.12
N VAL A 155 -11.13 16.26 0.07
CA VAL A 155 -11.75 15.50 -1.04
C VAL A 155 -12.68 16.41 -1.85
N GLY A 156 -13.52 17.22 -1.19
CA GLY A 156 -14.43 18.15 -1.87
C GLY A 156 -13.67 19.24 -2.63
N VAL A 157 -12.64 19.83 -2.03
CA VAL A 157 -11.83 20.89 -2.65
C VAL A 157 -11.05 20.39 -3.86
N THR A 158 -10.53 19.16 -3.82
CA THR A 158 -9.68 18.61 -4.88
C THR A 158 -10.43 17.82 -5.95
N ARG A 159 -11.70 17.50 -5.72
CA ARG A 159 -12.51 16.72 -6.66
C ARG A 159 -12.49 17.22 -8.12
N PRO A 160 -12.56 18.52 -8.41
CA PRO A 160 -12.61 19.02 -9.79
C PRO A 160 -11.23 19.04 -10.48
N ILE A 161 -10.16 18.79 -9.75
CA ILE A 161 -8.78 18.89 -10.23
C ILE A 161 -7.99 17.60 -10.00
N THR A 162 -8.68 16.49 -9.77
CA THR A 162 -8.07 15.17 -9.61
C THR A 162 -8.80 14.16 -10.46
N LYS A 163 -8.06 13.22 -11.00
CA LYS A 163 -8.59 12.05 -11.68
C LYS A 163 -9.45 11.20 -10.73
N HIS A 164 -8.98 11.03 -9.51
CA HIS A 164 -9.72 10.44 -8.41
C HIS A 164 -9.15 10.87 -7.06
N ASN A 165 -10.00 10.89 -6.05
CA ASN A 165 -9.58 11.12 -4.68
C ASN A 165 -10.26 10.14 -3.72
N TYR A 166 -9.53 9.77 -2.67
CA TYR A 166 -9.93 8.80 -1.67
C TYR A 166 -9.87 9.43 -0.29
N PHE A 167 -10.77 8.99 0.57
CA PHE A 167 -10.67 9.17 2.01
C PHE A 167 -10.35 7.80 2.63
N ALA A 168 -9.24 7.67 3.35
CA ALA A 168 -8.83 6.39 3.89
C ALA A 168 -9.72 5.97 5.06
N GLY A 169 -10.34 4.78 4.94
CA GLY A 169 -11.36 4.33 5.89
C GLY A 169 -10.85 3.50 7.07
N GLY A 170 -9.58 3.06 7.06
CA GLY A 170 -9.02 2.25 8.14
C GLY A 170 -7.61 1.72 7.85
N ALA A 171 -6.87 1.37 8.90
CA ALA A 171 -5.48 0.90 8.83
C ALA A 171 -5.32 -0.34 7.94
N ASP A 172 -6.28 -1.27 7.98
CA ASP A 172 -6.24 -2.51 7.19
C ASP A 172 -6.35 -2.31 5.69
N THR A 173 -6.84 -1.17 5.24
CA THR A 173 -7.11 -0.91 3.82
C THR A 173 -6.26 0.22 3.25
N VAL A 174 -5.67 1.05 4.10
CA VAL A 174 -4.99 2.29 3.67
C VAL A 174 -3.84 2.03 2.71
N GLY A 175 -3.00 1.03 2.97
CA GLY A 175 -1.90 0.67 2.06
C GLY A 175 -2.40 0.25 0.68
N GLY A 176 -3.47 -0.57 0.63
CA GLY A 176 -4.10 -0.96 -0.65
C GLY A 176 -4.66 0.24 -1.40
N THR A 177 -5.33 1.16 -0.70
CA THR A 177 -5.87 2.40 -1.28
C THR A 177 -4.78 3.29 -1.86
N VAL A 178 -3.65 3.44 -1.15
CA VAL A 178 -2.50 4.24 -1.63
C VAL A 178 -1.86 3.60 -2.86
N GLY A 179 -1.65 2.28 -2.84
CA GLY A 179 -1.13 1.56 -4.00
C GLY A 179 -2.04 1.69 -5.22
N GLU A 180 -3.36 1.52 -5.04
CA GLU A 180 -4.35 1.72 -6.11
C GLU A 180 -4.32 3.15 -6.66
N ALA A 181 -4.28 4.15 -5.78
CA ALA A 181 -4.23 5.56 -6.18
C ALA A 181 -2.97 5.87 -6.99
N PHE A 182 -1.81 5.33 -6.60
CA PHE A 182 -0.55 5.50 -7.32
C PHE A 182 -0.64 4.89 -8.73
N GLU A 183 -1.15 3.67 -8.86
CA GLU A 183 -1.34 3.02 -10.16
C GLU A 183 -2.40 3.73 -11.02
N LEU A 184 -3.50 4.19 -10.40
CA LEU A 184 -4.54 4.91 -11.11
C LEU A 184 -4.02 6.23 -11.70
N SER A 185 -3.08 6.91 -11.03
CA SER A 185 -2.54 8.19 -11.51
C SER A 185 -1.92 8.07 -12.90
N ARG A 186 -1.29 6.93 -13.21
CA ARG A 186 -0.62 6.65 -14.50
C ARG A 186 -1.45 5.84 -15.48
N ALA A 187 -2.58 5.23 -15.05
CA ALA A 187 -3.40 4.37 -15.91
C ALA A 187 -4.20 5.18 -16.94
N GLY A 188 -4.26 4.74 -18.20
CA GLY A 188 -4.97 5.44 -19.28
C GLY A 188 -4.44 6.85 -19.50
N ARG A 189 -5.33 7.88 -19.55
CA ARG A 189 -4.86 9.27 -19.51
C ARG A 189 -4.30 9.55 -18.12
N PRO A 190 -3.01 9.89 -17.97
CA PRO A 190 -2.44 10.21 -16.68
C PRO A 190 -3.11 11.42 -16.02
N GLY A 191 -2.96 11.55 -14.74
CA GLY A 191 -3.50 12.68 -13.98
C GLY A 191 -3.36 12.48 -12.48
N PRO A 192 -3.53 13.53 -11.68
CA PRO A 192 -3.34 13.48 -10.25
C PRO A 192 -4.41 12.67 -9.55
N THR A 193 -3.99 11.91 -8.56
CA THR A 193 -4.84 11.26 -7.56
C THR A 193 -4.51 11.78 -6.17
N LEU A 194 -5.47 11.67 -5.24
CA LEU A 194 -5.25 12.10 -3.87
C LEU A 194 -5.78 11.05 -2.90
N VAL A 195 -5.04 10.83 -1.81
CA VAL A 195 -5.52 10.07 -0.65
C VAL A 195 -5.44 10.94 0.59
N ASP A 196 -6.60 11.20 1.19
CA ASP A 196 -6.72 11.93 2.45
C ASP A 196 -6.67 10.93 3.60
N LEU A 197 -5.70 11.10 4.50
CA LEU A 197 -5.27 10.15 5.51
C LEU A 197 -5.63 10.65 6.91
N PRO A 198 -6.73 10.17 7.52
CA PRO A 198 -7.01 10.47 8.92
C PRO A 198 -5.87 10.00 9.82
N LYS A 199 -5.54 10.81 10.82
CA LYS A 199 -4.38 10.58 11.68
C LYS A 199 -4.49 9.26 12.46
N ASP A 200 -5.67 8.94 12.98
CA ASP A 200 -5.95 7.67 13.65
C ASP A 200 -5.72 6.48 12.71
N VAL A 201 -6.21 6.53 11.48
CA VAL A 201 -5.98 5.47 10.47
C VAL A 201 -4.50 5.21 10.24
N THR A 202 -3.66 6.27 10.26
CA THR A 202 -2.20 6.11 10.09
C THR A 202 -1.49 5.62 11.34
N GLN A 203 -2.09 5.79 12.53
CA GLN A 203 -1.53 5.39 13.82
C GLN A 203 -2.01 4.02 14.28
N ASP A 204 -3.18 3.58 13.84
CA ASP A 204 -3.77 2.31 14.24
C ASP A 204 -2.93 1.14 13.72
N GLU A 205 -2.92 0.07 14.52
CA GLU A 205 -2.22 -1.17 14.20
C GLU A 205 -2.98 -1.97 13.12
N THR A 206 -2.24 -2.65 12.27
CA THR A 206 -2.75 -3.60 11.27
C THR A 206 -1.80 -4.78 11.13
N ASP A 207 -2.35 -5.96 10.91
CA ASP A 207 -1.61 -7.18 10.57
C ASP A 207 -1.54 -7.41 9.05
N ARG A 208 -2.11 -6.50 8.27
CA ARG A 208 -2.18 -6.60 6.82
C ARG A 208 -0.97 -5.95 6.15
N THR A 209 -0.17 -6.77 5.49
CA THR A 209 0.82 -6.30 4.53
C THR A 209 0.11 -5.93 3.22
N PRO A 210 0.33 -4.73 2.66
CA PRO A 210 -0.23 -4.38 1.36
C PRO A 210 0.24 -5.37 0.30
N GLY A 211 -0.71 -5.94 -0.43
CA GLY A 211 -0.38 -6.70 -1.63
C GLY A 211 0.05 -5.77 -2.77
N PRO A 212 0.59 -6.31 -3.87
CA PRO A 212 0.87 -5.51 -5.05
C PRO A 212 -0.42 -4.84 -5.50
N ALA A 213 -0.34 -3.53 -5.76
CA ALA A 213 -1.46 -2.74 -6.24
C ALA A 213 -1.94 -3.30 -7.59
N THR A 214 -3.23 -3.61 -7.70
CA THR A 214 -3.84 -3.99 -8.97
C THR A 214 -4.49 -2.74 -9.55
N PRO A 215 -4.11 -2.31 -10.76
CA PRO A 215 -4.77 -1.18 -11.40
C PRO A 215 -6.28 -1.44 -11.48
N PRO A 216 -7.13 -0.47 -11.15
CA PRO A 216 -8.56 -0.63 -11.32
C PRO A 216 -8.88 -0.86 -12.79
N GLY A 217 -9.50 -2.00 -13.09
CA GLY A 217 -10.00 -2.37 -14.41
C GLY A 217 -8.92 -2.41 -15.48
N GLY A 218 -8.11 -3.47 -15.48
CA GLY A 218 -7.07 -3.73 -16.48
C GLY A 218 -7.53 -3.58 -17.94
N THR A 219 -7.52 -2.38 -18.43
CA THR A 219 -7.34 -2.12 -19.84
C THR A 219 -5.85 -1.90 -20.03
N GLU A 220 -5.14 -2.96 -20.45
CA GLU A 220 -3.90 -2.74 -21.15
C GLU A 220 -4.15 -1.63 -22.19
N PRO A 221 -3.22 -0.68 -22.37
CA PRO A 221 -3.35 0.31 -23.43
C PRO A 221 -3.63 -0.45 -24.72
N ASP A 222 -4.74 -0.15 -25.42
CA ASP A 222 -5.00 -0.73 -26.71
C ASP A 222 -3.79 -0.42 -27.63
N PRO A 223 -2.98 -1.43 -28.02
CA PRO A 223 -1.81 -1.18 -28.84
C PRO A 223 -2.16 -0.60 -30.21
N ASN A 224 -3.46 -0.52 -30.55
CA ASN A 224 -4.00 0.06 -31.76
C ASN A 224 -4.73 1.40 -31.51
N ALA A 225 -4.69 1.94 -30.30
CA ALA A 225 -5.28 3.25 -30.02
C ALA A 225 -4.60 4.30 -30.90
N ASP A 226 -5.41 5.01 -31.70
CA ASP A 226 -4.91 6.10 -32.54
C ASP A 226 -4.34 7.22 -31.65
N PRO A 227 -3.03 7.50 -31.71
CA PRO A 227 -2.43 8.57 -30.89
C PRO A 227 -2.93 9.99 -31.28
N GLY A 228 -3.78 10.11 -32.29
CA GLY A 228 -4.40 11.36 -32.74
C GLY A 228 -5.87 11.54 -32.38
N ALA A 229 -6.50 10.57 -31.69
CA ALA A 229 -7.88 10.66 -31.24
C ALA A 229 -7.96 11.34 -29.86
N VAL A 230 -7.74 12.66 -29.81
CA VAL A 230 -8.03 13.53 -28.67
C VAL A 230 -9.14 14.50 -29.06
#